data_cfaf227848f2b4c568f92ae506bb8bb4
#
_entry.id   cfaf227848f2b4c568f92ae506bb8bb4
#
_cell.length_a   1.000
_cell.length_b   1.000
_cell.length_c   1.000
_cell.angle_alpha   90.00
_cell.angle_beta   90.00
_cell.angle_gamma   90.00
#
_symmetry.space_group_name_H-M   'P 1'
#
loop_
_entity.id
_entity.type
_entity.pdbx_description
1 polymer ?
#
loop_
_entity_poly.entity_id
_entity_poly.type
_entity_poly.pdbx_seq_one_letter_code
_entity_poly.pdbx_strand_id
1 'polypeptide(L)'
;MGRLFGTDGVRGVANADLTAEMALGLSVAAAHVLAEAGTFEGHRPTAVVGRDPRASGEFLEAAVVAGLASAGVDVLRVGVLPTPAVAYLTGELGADLGVMLSASHNAMPDNGVKFFARGGHKLADELEDRIESVYEEHRTGAPWDRPTGAGVGRVRAYEEGSERYVAHLLSVLPNRLDGLKVVLDEAHGAAARVSPEVFQRAGAEVVTIGAEPDGLNINDGCGSTHLGKIKAAVVEHGADLGIAHDGDADRCLAVDHTGAEVDGDQILAVLALAMRERSVLRSDTVVATVMSNLGFKLAMEREGIRLVQTAVGDRYVLEEMKEHGFALGGEQSGHVIILDHATTGDGTLTGLLLAARVAQSGRTLADLAGVMERLPQVLINVPDVDRTRVGTSAELASAVADAERELGVTGRVLLRPSGTEPLVRVMVEAADIEQARSVAGRLADAVKSALG
;
A
#
# COMPACT_ATOMS: atom_id res chain seq x y z
N MET A 1 -16.80 20.78 5.64
CA MET A 1 -15.48 20.19 5.92
C MET A 1 -15.11 19.33 4.73
N GLY A 2 -13.81 19.15 4.43
CA GLY A 2 -13.42 18.13 3.46
C GLY A 2 -13.72 16.74 4.02
N ARG A 3 -13.77 15.70 3.17
CA ARG A 3 -13.93 14.30 3.54
C ARG A 3 -12.82 13.89 4.53
N LEU A 4 -13.18 13.24 5.64
CA LEU A 4 -12.21 12.75 6.64
C LEU A 4 -11.43 11.54 6.11
N PHE A 5 -12.16 10.61 5.47
CA PHE A 5 -11.54 9.43 4.87
C PHE A 5 -10.81 9.83 3.59
N GLY A 6 -9.50 9.59 3.56
CA GLY A 6 -8.69 9.61 2.36
C GLY A 6 -8.80 8.29 1.57
N THR A 7 -7.88 8.04 0.64
CA THR A 7 -7.80 6.77 -0.09
C THR A 7 -7.43 5.58 0.79
N ASP A 8 -6.88 5.84 1.99
CA ASP A 8 -6.38 4.80 2.89
C ASP A 8 -6.64 5.16 4.37
N GLY A 9 -7.89 5.33 4.72
CA GLY A 9 -8.37 5.65 6.07
C GLY A 9 -8.30 7.13 6.43
N VAL A 10 -8.48 7.42 7.72
CA VAL A 10 -8.38 8.76 8.31
C VAL A 10 -6.96 8.96 8.82
N ARG A 11 -6.24 9.97 8.33
CA ARG A 11 -4.85 10.26 8.72
C ARG A 11 -4.70 11.70 9.19
N GLY A 12 -3.72 11.93 10.06
CA GLY A 12 -3.34 13.26 10.50
C GLY A 12 -2.25 13.23 11.56
N VAL A 13 -1.79 14.41 11.96
CA VAL A 13 -0.84 14.54 13.07
C VAL A 13 -1.53 14.06 14.34
N ALA A 14 -0.93 13.04 14.98
CA ALA A 14 -1.50 12.44 16.18
C ALA A 14 -1.61 13.45 17.32
N ASN A 15 -2.73 13.43 18.02
CA ASN A 15 -3.10 14.34 19.09
C ASN A 15 -3.29 15.83 18.69
N ALA A 16 -3.23 16.11 17.38
CA ALA A 16 -3.59 17.42 16.82
C ALA A 16 -4.81 17.28 15.88
N ASP A 17 -4.64 16.55 14.78
CA ASP A 17 -5.70 16.27 13.80
C ASP A 17 -6.43 14.97 14.16
N LEU A 18 -5.67 13.91 14.49
CA LEU A 18 -6.20 12.60 14.90
C LEU A 18 -6.09 12.45 16.43
N THR A 19 -7.16 12.79 17.13
CA THR A 19 -7.21 12.72 18.60
C THR A 19 -7.79 11.40 19.12
N ALA A 20 -7.64 11.15 20.44
CA ALA A 20 -8.25 9.98 21.07
C ALA A 20 -9.79 10.01 20.98
N GLU A 21 -10.40 11.19 21.12
CA GLU A 21 -11.85 11.37 21.00
C GLU A 21 -12.33 11.04 19.58
N MET A 22 -11.59 11.47 18.55
CA MET A 22 -11.91 11.15 17.17
C MET A 22 -11.80 9.65 16.92
N ALA A 23 -10.70 9.01 17.33
CA ALA A 23 -10.49 7.57 17.16
C ALA A 23 -11.58 6.74 17.86
N LEU A 24 -11.96 7.13 19.07
CA LEU A 24 -13.08 6.51 19.80
C LEU A 24 -14.40 6.70 19.05
N GLY A 25 -14.70 7.94 18.65
CA GLY A 25 -15.95 8.28 17.97
C GLY A 25 -16.12 7.57 16.63
N LEU A 26 -15.06 7.55 15.81
CA LEU A 26 -15.05 6.81 14.53
C LEU A 26 -15.25 5.31 14.73
N SER A 27 -14.68 4.74 15.79
CA SER A 27 -14.83 3.31 16.10
C SER A 27 -16.25 2.95 16.53
N VAL A 28 -16.89 3.82 17.33
CA VAL A 28 -18.32 3.66 17.68
C VAL A 28 -19.19 3.81 16.43
N ALA A 29 -18.94 4.82 15.60
CA ALA A 29 -19.67 5.03 14.34
C ALA A 29 -19.53 3.83 13.40
N ALA A 30 -18.32 3.28 13.24
CA ALA A 30 -18.09 2.10 12.43
C ALA A 30 -18.91 0.88 12.92
N ALA A 31 -18.92 0.64 14.23
CA ALA A 31 -19.72 -0.44 14.81
C ALA A 31 -21.22 -0.26 14.54
N HIS A 32 -21.75 0.96 14.67
CA HIS A 32 -23.17 1.25 14.39
C HIS A 32 -23.50 1.06 12.89
N VAL A 33 -22.70 1.62 11.99
CA VAL A 33 -22.93 1.51 10.55
C VAL A 33 -22.88 0.07 10.08
N LEU A 34 -21.95 -0.74 10.57
CA LEU A 34 -21.87 -2.16 10.23
C LEU A 34 -23.05 -2.96 10.82
N ALA A 35 -23.53 -2.59 11.99
CA ALA A 35 -24.75 -3.17 12.56
C ALA A 35 -25.98 -2.85 11.71
N GLU A 36 -26.15 -1.58 11.30
CA GLU A 36 -27.22 -1.15 10.37
C GLU A 36 -27.17 -1.89 9.03
N ALA A 37 -25.97 -2.17 8.53
CA ALA A 37 -25.76 -2.95 7.30
C ALA A 37 -25.99 -4.46 7.45
N GLY A 38 -26.40 -4.92 8.64
CA GLY A 38 -26.69 -6.33 8.91
C GLY A 38 -25.45 -7.22 9.11
N THR A 39 -24.24 -6.65 9.18
CA THR A 39 -22.99 -7.41 9.31
C THR A 39 -22.97 -8.25 10.59
N PHE A 40 -23.66 -7.84 11.64
CA PHE A 40 -23.66 -8.47 12.97
C PHE A 40 -24.89 -9.38 13.23
N GLU A 41 -25.69 -9.64 12.20
CA GLU A 41 -26.91 -10.45 12.39
C GLU A 41 -26.59 -11.89 12.80
N GLY A 42 -27.25 -12.34 13.86
CA GLY A 42 -27.22 -13.73 14.33
C GLY A 42 -26.00 -14.14 15.13
N HIS A 43 -25.03 -13.23 15.41
CA HIS A 43 -23.87 -13.51 16.23
C HIS A 43 -23.37 -12.26 16.99
N ARG A 44 -22.46 -12.49 17.94
CA ARG A 44 -21.80 -11.41 18.66
C ARG A 44 -20.66 -10.84 17.80
N PRO A 45 -20.65 -9.52 17.51
CA PRO A 45 -19.66 -8.94 16.63
C PRO A 45 -18.27 -9.01 17.23
N THR A 46 -17.27 -9.24 16.38
CA THR A 46 -15.85 -9.33 16.74
C THR A 46 -15.00 -8.45 15.85
N ALA A 47 -14.04 -7.74 16.43
CA ALA A 47 -13.07 -6.94 15.72
C ALA A 47 -11.63 -7.38 16.02
N VAL A 48 -10.75 -7.31 14.99
CA VAL A 48 -9.30 -7.43 15.15
C VAL A 48 -8.72 -6.02 15.14
N VAL A 49 -7.86 -5.68 16.12
CA VAL A 49 -7.21 -4.37 16.22
C VAL A 49 -5.70 -4.56 16.30
N GLY A 50 -4.98 -3.98 15.36
CA GLY A 50 -3.52 -3.94 15.33
C GLY A 50 -2.99 -2.53 15.05
N ARG A 51 -1.68 -2.36 15.20
CA ARG A 51 -1.02 -1.07 15.01
C ARG A 51 0.41 -1.23 14.50
N ASP A 52 0.96 -0.16 13.96
CA ASP A 52 2.40 -0.01 13.78
C ASP A 52 3.07 0.41 15.11
N PRO A 53 4.41 0.50 15.17
CA PRO A 53 5.10 0.78 16.44
C PRO A 53 5.10 2.25 16.87
N ARG A 54 4.44 3.19 16.14
CA ARG A 54 4.40 4.61 16.53
C ARG A 54 3.95 4.77 17.98
N ALA A 55 4.62 5.62 18.75
CA ALA A 55 4.28 5.88 20.14
C ALA A 55 2.82 6.33 20.31
N SER A 56 2.30 7.12 19.36
CA SER A 56 0.90 7.55 19.34
C SER A 56 -0.09 6.39 19.14
N GLY A 57 0.37 5.25 18.60
CA GLY A 57 -0.46 4.05 18.43
C GLY A 57 -0.97 3.49 19.77
N GLU A 58 -0.26 3.70 20.87
CA GLU A 58 -0.65 3.17 22.18
C GLU A 58 -1.95 3.80 22.71
N PHE A 59 -2.05 5.13 22.68
CA PHE A 59 -3.27 5.80 23.15
C PHE A 59 -4.41 5.72 22.12
N LEU A 60 -4.08 5.72 20.82
CA LEU A 60 -5.08 5.56 19.76
C LEU A 60 -5.69 4.15 19.79
N GLU A 61 -4.89 3.10 20.02
CA GLU A 61 -5.38 1.73 20.21
C GLU A 61 -6.35 1.65 21.39
N ALA A 62 -5.98 2.27 22.51
CA ALA A 62 -6.84 2.29 23.69
C ALA A 62 -8.20 2.97 23.41
N ALA A 63 -8.20 4.07 22.64
CA ALA A 63 -9.40 4.79 22.24
C ALA A 63 -10.27 3.98 21.28
N VAL A 64 -9.69 3.37 20.25
CA VAL A 64 -10.39 2.48 19.31
C VAL A 64 -11.02 1.30 20.02
N VAL A 65 -10.25 0.61 20.87
CA VAL A 65 -10.71 -0.54 21.65
C VAL A 65 -11.87 -0.15 22.59
N ALA A 66 -11.76 1.00 23.25
CA ALA A 66 -12.83 1.52 24.12
C ALA A 66 -14.10 1.84 23.31
N GLY A 67 -13.93 2.46 22.13
CA GLY A 67 -15.04 2.75 21.22
C GLY A 67 -15.80 1.49 20.81
N LEU A 68 -15.09 0.52 20.21
CA LEU A 68 -15.66 -0.75 19.77
C LEU A 68 -16.33 -1.54 20.90
N ALA A 69 -15.63 -1.71 22.04
CA ALA A 69 -16.16 -2.46 23.17
C ALA A 69 -17.40 -1.79 23.78
N SER A 70 -17.43 -0.45 23.82
CA SER A 70 -18.59 0.31 24.31
C SER A 70 -19.81 0.21 23.37
N ALA A 71 -19.58 -0.09 22.10
CA ALA A 71 -20.62 -0.36 21.11
C ALA A 71 -21.04 -1.84 21.03
N GLY A 72 -20.49 -2.70 21.90
CA GLY A 72 -20.87 -4.11 21.98
C GLY A 72 -20.03 -5.08 21.15
N VAL A 73 -18.95 -4.62 20.54
CA VAL A 73 -18.05 -5.43 19.72
C VAL A 73 -16.97 -6.07 20.60
N ASP A 74 -16.80 -7.39 20.52
CA ASP A 74 -15.66 -8.08 21.15
C ASP A 74 -14.38 -7.75 20.36
N VAL A 75 -13.29 -7.42 21.07
CA VAL A 75 -12.05 -6.94 20.46
C VAL A 75 -10.90 -7.92 20.72
N LEU A 76 -10.25 -8.35 19.66
CA LEU A 76 -9.01 -9.11 19.66
C LEU A 76 -7.86 -8.14 19.34
N ARG A 77 -7.01 -7.84 20.33
CA ARG A 77 -5.83 -7.00 20.15
C ARG A 77 -4.66 -7.86 19.70
N VAL A 78 -4.16 -7.62 18.48
CA VAL A 78 -3.05 -8.39 17.90
C VAL A 78 -1.69 -7.71 18.08
N GLY A 79 -1.67 -6.50 18.67
CA GLY A 79 -0.44 -5.75 18.94
C GLY A 79 0.18 -5.13 17.70
N VAL A 80 1.52 -5.08 17.66
CA VAL A 80 2.26 -4.52 16.53
C VAL A 80 2.41 -5.58 15.45
N LEU A 81 1.70 -5.39 14.34
CA LEU A 81 1.71 -6.25 13.16
C LEU A 81 1.53 -5.41 11.88
N PRO A 82 2.04 -5.90 10.73
CA PRO A 82 1.79 -5.28 9.42
C PRO A 82 0.31 -5.09 9.08
N THR A 83 0.00 -4.06 8.30
CA THR A 83 -1.34 -3.85 7.74
C THR A 83 -1.92 -5.11 7.07
N PRO A 84 -1.19 -5.81 6.18
CA PRO A 84 -1.70 -7.06 5.58
C PRO A 84 -1.93 -8.18 6.60
N ALA A 85 -1.17 -8.23 7.70
CA ALA A 85 -1.40 -9.21 8.75
C ALA A 85 -2.72 -8.97 9.48
N VAL A 86 -3.07 -7.70 9.75
CA VAL A 86 -4.36 -7.33 10.37
C VAL A 86 -5.51 -7.68 9.41
N ALA A 87 -5.37 -7.38 8.12
CA ALA A 87 -6.35 -7.75 7.10
C ALA A 87 -6.53 -9.28 7.02
N TYR A 88 -5.42 -10.03 6.94
CA TYR A 88 -5.43 -11.50 6.93
C TYR A 88 -6.13 -12.08 8.17
N LEU A 89 -5.75 -11.63 9.36
CA LEU A 89 -6.34 -12.11 10.62
C LEU A 89 -7.83 -11.77 10.73
N THR A 90 -8.27 -10.63 10.19
CA THR A 90 -9.70 -10.30 10.12
C THR A 90 -10.48 -11.34 9.33
N GLY A 91 -9.94 -11.79 8.20
CA GLY A 91 -10.52 -12.85 7.38
C GLY A 91 -10.42 -14.23 8.04
N GLU A 92 -9.22 -14.61 8.49
CA GLU A 92 -8.90 -15.92 9.05
C GLU A 92 -9.70 -16.24 10.32
N LEU A 93 -9.87 -15.24 11.19
CA LEU A 93 -10.63 -15.39 12.43
C LEU A 93 -12.15 -15.21 12.25
N GLY A 94 -12.59 -14.91 11.03
CA GLY A 94 -14.01 -14.62 10.73
C GLY A 94 -14.53 -13.38 11.45
N ALA A 95 -13.63 -12.43 11.78
CA ALA A 95 -14.02 -11.18 12.42
C ALA A 95 -14.83 -10.30 11.47
N ASP A 96 -15.75 -9.53 12.05
CA ASP A 96 -16.65 -8.66 11.29
C ASP A 96 -16.00 -7.35 10.88
N LEU A 97 -14.96 -6.95 11.62
CA LEU A 97 -14.25 -5.70 11.45
C LEU A 97 -12.76 -5.88 11.75
N GLY A 98 -11.91 -5.29 10.94
CA GLY A 98 -10.50 -5.08 11.25
C GLY A 98 -10.20 -3.59 11.43
N VAL A 99 -9.30 -3.25 12.33
CA VAL A 99 -8.79 -1.88 12.48
C VAL A 99 -7.28 -1.90 12.55
N MET A 100 -6.65 -1.17 11.65
CA MET A 100 -5.21 -0.92 11.66
C MET A 100 -4.91 0.53 11.99
N LEU A 101 -4.04 0.73 12.97
CA LEU A 101 -3.53 2.04 13.36
C LEU A 101 -2.15 2.25 12.75
N SER A 102 -2.10 3.04 11.68
CA SER A 102 -0.87 3.40 10.96
C SER A 102 -1.10 4.55 10.00
N ALA A 103 -0.04 5.30 9.74
CA ALA A 103 0.05 6.26 8.64
C ALA A 103 1.06 5.80 7.55
N SER A 104 1.32 4.48 7.44
CA SER A 104 2.18 3.86 6.42
C SER A 104 3.57 4.52 6.37
N HIS A 105 3.94 5.10 5.24
CA HIS A 105 5.24 5.72 5.00
C HIS A 105 5.39 7.16 5.53
N ASN A 106 4.35 7.73 6.14
CA ASN A 106 4.43 9.08 6.71
C ASN A 106 5.43 9.16 7.86
N ALA A 107 5.93 10.36 8.14
CA ALA A 107 6.80 10.63 9.28
C ALA A 107 6.14 10.27 10.62
N MET A 108 6.96 10.08 11.65
CA MET A 108 6.54 9.57 12.96
C MET A 108 5.40 10.36 13.64
N PRO A 109 5.31 11.71 13.52
CA PRO A 109 4.22 12.47 14.17
C PRO A 109 2.81 12.13 13.66
N ASP A 110 2.71 11.63 12.43
CA ASP A 110 1.44 11.23 11.84
C ASP A 110 0.98 9.86 12.37
N ASN A 111 -0.34 9.64 12.36
CA ASN A 111 -0.94 8.33 12.52
C ASN A 111 -2.22 8.25 11.69
N GLY A 112 -2.85 7.08 11.63
CA GLY A 112 -4.07 6.86 10.88
C GLY A 112 -4.94 5.75 11.49
N VAL A 113 -6.20 5.73 11.09
CA VAL A 113 -7.15 4.66 11.41
C VAL A 113 -7.68 4.12 10.09
N LYS A 114 -7.39 2.85 9.81
CA LYS A 114 -7.87 2.13 8.63
C LYS A 114 -8.85 1.06 9.08
N PHE A 115 -9.99 0.97 8.41
CA PHE A 115 -10.99 -0.06 8.70
C PHE A 115 -11.02 -1.12 7.58
N PHE A 116 -11.18 -2.38 8.00
CA PHE A 116 -11.39 -3.51 7.11
C PHE A 116 -12.76 -4.13 7.40
N ALA A 117 -13.51 -4.41 6.35
CA ALA A 117 -14.73 -5.20 6.43
C ALA A 117 -14.43 -6.68 6.70
N ARG A 118 -15.46 -7.46 6.94
CA ARG A 118 -15.40 -8.92 7.05
C ARG A 118 -14.64 -9.52 5.87
N GLY A 119 -13.75 -10.48 6.16
CA GLY A 119 -12.84 -11.06 5.17
C GLY A 119 -11.55 -10.28 4.96
N GLY A 120 -11.31 -9.18 5.69
CA GLY A 120 -10.08 -8.39 5.60
C GLY A 120 -10.02 -7.45 4.38
N HIS A 121 -11.15 -7.13 3.79
CA HIS A 121 -11.25 -6.21 2.66
C HIS A 121 -11.38 -4.75 3.14
N LYS A 122 -10.83 -3.80 2.38
CA LYS A 122 -11.10 -2.37 2.63
C LYS A 122 -12.61 -2.11 2.60
N LEU A 123 -13.07 -1.15 3.42
CA LEU A 123 -14.47 -0.71 3.38
C LEU A 123 -14.79 -0.05 2.02
N ALA A 124 -16.04 -0.20 1.58
CA ALA A 124 -16.56 0.56 0.45
C ALA A 124 -16.71 2.05 0.81
N ASP A 125 -16.57 2.94 -0.18
CA ASP A 125 -16.66 4.39 0.02
C ASP A 125 -17.98 4.81 0.68
N GLU A 126 -19.09 4.15 0.31
CA GLU A 126 -20.41 4.42 0.86
C GLU A 126 -20.48 4.13 2.36
N LEU A 127 -19.76 3.10 2.83
CA LEU A 127 -19.68 2.79 4.26
C LEU A 127 -18.78 3.79 5.00
N GLU A 128 -17.66 4.20 4.40
CA GLU A 128 -16.77 5.22 4.96
C GLU A 128 -17.51 6.57 5.09
N ASP A 129 -18.24 6.99 4.04
CA ASP A 129 -19.04 8.22 4.04
C ASP A 129 -20.16 8.15 5.10
N ARG A 130 -20.77 6.97 5.28
CA ARG A 130 -21.78 6.77 6.31
C ARG A 130 -21.18 6.83 7.72
N ILE A 131 -20.01 6.23 7.93
CA ILE A 131 -19.27 6.31 9.21
C ILE A 131 -18.94 7.77 9.55
N GLU A 132 -18.47 8.54 8.58
CA GLU A 132 -18.18 9.96 8.75
C GLU A 132 -19.46 10.74 9.12
N SER A 133 -20.57 10.52 8.41
CA SER A 133 -21.85 11.16 8.71
C SER A 133 -22.32 10.85 10.13
N VAL A 134 -22.31 9.59 10.54
CA VAL A 134 -22.71 9.15 11.90
C VAL A 134 -21.80 9.74 12.96
N TYR A 135 -20.48 9.77 12.71
CA TYR A 135 -19.52 10.42 13.60
C TYR A 135 -19.84 11.90 13.80
N GLU A 136 -20.11 12.65 12.70
CA GLU A 136 -20.43 14.08 12.78
C GLU A 136 -21.77 14.35 13.50
N GLU A 137 -22.80 13.54 13.28
CA GLU A 137 -24.08 13.62 13.99
C GLU A 137 -23.88 13.53 15.50
N HIS A 138 -23.06 12.60 15.95
CA HIS A 138 -22.80 12.38 17.39
C HIS A 138 -21.84 13.42 17.98
N ARG A 139 -20.88 13.90 17.20
CA ARG A 139 -20.00 15.01 17.61
C ARG A 139 -20.79 16.30 17.87
N THR A 140 -21.91 16.49 17.18
CA THR A 140 -22.80 17.66 17.30
C THR A 140 -23.91 17.47 18.35
N GLY A 141 -23.95 16.33 19.07
CA GLY A 141 -24.79 16.14 20.25
C GLY A 141 -25.86 15.04 20.15
N ALA A 142 -25.93 14.27 19.07
CA ALA A 142 -26.79 13.09 19.04
C ALA A 142 -26.26 12.03 20.06
N PRO A 143 -27.12 11.40 20.87
CA PRO A 143 -26.66 10.39 21.83
C PRO A 143 -26.30 9.08 21.12
N TRP A 144 -25.25 8.42 21.60
CA TRP A 144 -24.96 7.06 21.21
C TRP A 144 -25.97 6.06 21.83
N ASP A 145 -26.55 5.18 21.03
CA ASP A 145 -27.22 3.99 21.55
C ASP A 145 -26.14 2.96 21.94
N ARG A 146 -26.04 2.66 23.23
CA ARG A 146 -24.99 1.80 23.77
C ARG A 146 -25.57 0.64 24.56
N PRO A 147 -25.10 -0.60 24.29
CA PRO A 147 -25.51 -1.75 25.07
C PRO A 147 -25.00 -1.65 26.52
N THR A 148 -25.73 -2.28 27.45
CA THR A 148 -25.39 -2.34 28.88
C THR A 148 -25.27 -3.80 29.35
N GLY A 149 -24.69 -3.99 30.54
CA GLY A 149 -24.59 -5.29 31.18
C GLY A 149 -23.84 -6.32 30.28
N ALA A 150 -24.49 -7.43 29.96
CA ALA A 150 -23.91 -8.49 29.14
C ALA A 150 -23.74 -8.11 27.67
N GLY A 151 -24.31 -6.99 27.23
CA GLY A 151 -24.20 -6.50 25.85
C GLY A 151 -22.89 -5.77 25.55
N VAL A 152 -22.11 -5.35 26.56
CA VAL A 152 -20.81 -4.68 26.32
C VAL A 152 -19.79 -5.65 25.73
N GLY A 153 -18.92 -5.16 24.83
CA GLY A 153 -17.85 -5.94 24.20
C GLY A 153 -16.77 -6.37 25.19
N ARG A 154 -16.13 -7.48 24.89
CA ARG A 154 -15.00 -8.01 25.68
C ARG A 154 -13.70 -7.73 24.95
N VAL A 155 -12.66 -7.40 25.69
CA VAL A 155 -11.32 -7.12 25.14
C VAL A 155 -10.36 -8.23 25.55
N ARG A 156 -9.64 -8.78 24.57
CA ARG A 156 -8.65 -9.85 24.79
C ARG A 156 -7.39 -9.57 23.98
N ALA A 157 -6.23 -9.89 24.53
CA ALA A 157 -5.01 -10.03 23.74
C ALA A 157 -5.10 -11.31 22.91
N TYR A 158 -4.63 -11.24 21.67
CA TYR A 158 -4.52 -12.38 20.75
C TYR A 158 -3.07 -12.55 20.33
N GLU A 159 -2.33 -13.35 21.10
CA GLU A 159 -0.87 -13.49 20.97
C GLU A 159 -0.44 -14.37 19.79
N GLU A 160 -1.36 -15.21 19.25
CA GLU A 160 -1.08 -16.11 18.14
C GLU A 160 -1.04 -15.40 16.76
N GLY A 161 -1.39 -14.11 16.69
CA GLY A 161 -1.56 -13.38 15.43
C GLY A 161 -0.31 -13.39 14.55
N SER A 162 0.86 -13.15 15.15
CA SER A 162 2.15 -13.17 14.45
C SER A 162 2.46 -14.55 13.83
N GLU A 163 2.34 -15.62 14.62
CA GLU A 163 2.63 -16.99 14.15
C GLU A 163 1.65 -17.42 13.03
N ARG A 164 0.36 -17.06 13.14
CA ARG A 164 -0.62 -17.37 12.10
C ARG A 164 -0.29 -16.70 10.77
N TYR A 165 0.08 -15.41 10.83
CA TYR A 165 0.49 -14.69 9.63
C TYR A 165 1.77 -15.25 9.02
N VAL A 166 2.80 -15.53 9.85
CA VAL A 166 4.04 -16.16 9.39
C VAL A 166 3.77 -17.54 8.77
N ALA A 167 2.92 -18.36 9.40
CA ALA A 167 2.53 -19.65 8.85
C ALA A 167 1.80 -19.54 7.51
N HIS A 168 0.91 -18.54 7.37
CA HIS A 168 0.26 -18.23 6.10
C HIS A 168 1.27 -17.91 5.01
N LEU A 169 2.17 -16.96 5.25
CA LEU A 169 3.21 -16.55 4.29
C LEU A 169 4.09 -17.74 3.85
N LEU A 170 4.48 -18.60 4.79
CA LEU A 170 5.26 -19.79 4.46
C LEU A 170 4.47 -20.82 3.64
N SER A 171 3.15 -20.92 3.88
CA SER A 171 2.29 -21.89 3.17
C SER A 171 2.10 -21.58 1.69
N VAL A 172 2.27 -20.31 1.29
CA VAL A 172 2.07 -19.84 -0.09
C VAL A 172 3.39 -19.75 -0.89
N LEU A 173 4.53 -20.00 -0.24
CA LEU A 173 5.84 -19.99 -0.90
C LEU A 173 5.93 -21.16 -1.89
N PRO A 174 6.32 -20.90 -3.16
CA PRO A 174 6.46 -21.96 -4.17
C PRO A 174 7.68 -22.86 -3.95
N ASN A 175 8.72 -22.34 -3.30
CA ASN A 175 9.98 -23.02 -2.99
C ASN A 175 10.69 -22.34 -1.81
N ARG A 176 11.64 -23.04 -1.22
CA ARG A 176 12.51 -22.50 -0.18
C ARG A 176 13.52 -21.50 -0.74
N LEU A 177 14.08 -20.71 0.17
CA LEU A 177 15.07 -19.66 -0.10
C LEU A 177 16.50 -20.10 0.27
N ASP A 178 16.75 -21.41 0.40
CA ASP A 178 18.04 -21.94 0.82
C ASP A 178 19.16 -21.45 -0.11
N GLY A 179 20.22 -20.91 0.48
CA GLY A 179 21.39 -20.39 -0.24
C GLY A 179 21.29 -18.93 -0.66
N LEU A 180 20.14 -18.26 -0.45
CA LEU A 180 20.03 -16.81 -0.64
C LEU A 180 20.44 -16.06 0.62
N LYS A 181 21.16 -14.95 0.41
CA LYS A 181 21.43 -13.94 1.43
C LYS A 181 20.64 -12.67 1.13
N VAL A 182 19.79 -12.27 2.07
CA VAL A 182 18.84 -11.17 1.89
C VAL A 182 19.08 -10.10 2.95
N VAL A 183 19.15 -8.83 2.54
CA VAL A 183 19.09 -7.68 3.45
C VAL A 183 17.64 -7.23 3.54
N LEU A 184 17.13 -7.08 4.76
CA LEU A 184 15.79 -6.56 5.03
C LEU A 184 15.87 -5.20 5.71
N ASP A 185 15.25 -4.18 5.13
CA ASP A 185 15.02 -2.87 5.76
C ASP A 185 13.56 -2.79 6.21
N GLU A 186 13.38 -2.86 7.52
CA GLU A 186 12.07 -2.91 8.15
C GLU A 186 11.50 -1.53 8.49
N ALA A 187 12.13 -0.44 8.06
CA ALA A 187 11.69 0.95 8.30
C ALA A 187 11.47 1.29 9.80
N HIS A 188 12.04 0.54 10.74
CA HIS A 188 11.65 0.53 12.15
C HIS A 188 10.13 0.42 12.33
N GLY A 189 9.47 -0.34 11.46
CA GLY A 189 8.03 -0.46 11.29
C GLY A 189 7.44 -1.74 11.87
N ALA A 190 6.22 -2.02 11.44
CA ALA A 190 5.40 -3.13 11.95
C ALA A 190 5.91 -4.52 11.54
N ALA A 191 6.71 -4.62 10.47
CA ALA A 191 7.28 -5.88 10.01
C ALA A 191 8.59 -6.28 10.70
N ALA A 192 9.17 -5.42 11.53
CA ALA A 192 10.49 -5.60 12.15
C ALA A 192 10.70 -6.96 12.83
N ARG A 193 9.63 -7.61 13.26
CA ARG A 193 9.67 -8.95 13.86
C ARG A 193 9.29 -10.04 12.85
N VAL A 194 8.19 -9.87 12.12
CA VAL A 194 7.61 -10.97 11.32
C VAL A 194 8.35 -11.19 10.01
N SER A 195 8.85 -10.13 9.37
CA SER A 195 9.55 -10.24 8.08
C SER A 195 10.88 -11.00 8.23
N PRO A 196 11.81 -10.66 9.16
CA PRO A 196 13.00 -11.45 9.35
C PRO A 196 12.72 -12.90 9.74
N GLU A 197 11.73 -13.13 10.61
CA GLU A 197 11.35 -14.49 11.03
C GLU A 197 10.90 -15.35 9.85
N VAL A 198 10.04 -14.83 8.98
CA VAL A 198 9.51 -15.61 7.86
C VAL A 198 10.60 -15.90 6.81
N PHE A 199 11.48 -14.92 6.50
CA PHE A 199 12.59 -15.15 5.57
C PHE A 199 13.59 -16.20 6.11
N GLN A 200 13.93 -16.14 7.40
CA GLN A 200 14.79 -17.16 8.04
C GLN A 200 14.13 -18.55 8.02
N ARG A 201 12.87 -18.65 8.38
CA ARG A 201 12.12 -19.93 8.33
C ARG A 201 11.96 -20.46 6.91
N ALA A 202 11.91 -19.58 5.91
CA ALA A 202 11.95 -19.96 4.50
C ALA A 202 13.32 -20.47 4.03
N GLY A 203 14.41 -20.25 4.79
CA GLY A 203 15.75 -20.76 4.54
C GLY A 203 16.79 -19.73 4.11
N ALA A 204 16.45 -18.44 4.06
CA ALA A 204 17.39 -17.38 3.71
C ALA A 204 18.37 -17.07 4.86
N GLU A 205 19.60 -16.69 4.50
CA GLU A 205 20.49 -15.93 5.38
C GLU A 205 20.03 -14.47 5.41
N VAL A 206 19.66 -13.97 6.58
CA VAL A 206 19.03 -12.66 6.73
C VAL A 206 19.94 -11.68 7.46
N VAL A 207 20.14 -10.52 6.88
CA VAL A 207 20.72 -9.33 7.51
C VAL A 207 19.61 -8.29 7.66
N THR A 208 19.40 -7.75 8.86
CA THR A 208 18.37 -6.75 9.13
C THR A 208 18.96 -5.38 9.37
N ILE A 209 18.33 -4.36 8.80
CA ILE A 209 18.52 -2.96 9.13
C ILE A 209 17.16 -2.32 9.40
N GLY A 210 17.13 -1.20 10.13
CA GLY A 210 15.86 -0.56 10.45
C GLY A 210 14.87 -1.45 11.22
N ALA A 211 15.36 -2.41 12.05
CA ALA A 211 14.55 -3.43 12.71
C ALA A 211 14.41 -3.25 14.23
N GLU A 212 14.77 -2.08 14.76
CA GLU A 212 14.70 -1.77 16.20
C GLU A 212 13.72 -0.60 16.43
N PRO A 213 12.39 -0.85 16.36
CA PRO A 213 11.41 0.20 16.58
C PRO A 213 11.41 0.67 18.05
N ASP A 214 11.53 1.97 18.26
CA ASP A 214 11.45 2.62 19.58
C ASP A 214 10.19 3.51 19.75
N GLY A 215 9.32 3.52 18.74
CA GLY A 215 8.11 4.31 18.67
C GLY A 215 8.29 5.71 18.08
N LEU A 216 9.54 6.17 17.91
CA LEU A 216 9.87 7.51 17.44
C LEU A 216 10.68 7.53 16.14
N ASN A 217 11.18 6.37 15.72
CA ASN A 217 12.15 6.23 14.61
C ASN A 217 11.57 5.61 13.34
N ILE A 218 10.26 5.36 13.27
CA ILE A 218 9.61 4.77 12.09
C ILE A 218 9.82 5.63 10.84
N ASN A 219 10.24 5.02 9.72
CA ASN A 219 10.53 5.67 8.43
C ASN A 219 11.65 6.74 8.48
N ASP A 220 12.45 6.83 9.56
CA ASP A 220 13.48 7.86 9.68
C ASP A 220 14.73 7.50 8.86
N GLY A 221 14.74 8.00 7.62
CA GLY A 221 15.85 7.79 6.66
C GLY A 221 16.10 6.32 6.34
N CYS A 222 15.07 5.48 6.35
CA CYS A 222 15.10 4.04 6.06
C CYS A 222 13.81 3.60 5.36
N GLY A 223 13.72 2.33 5.01
CA GLY A 223 12.57 1.72 4.37
C GLY A 223 12.38 2.12 2.90
N SER A 224 11.19 1.83 2.36
CA SER A 224 10.90 1.94 0.92
C SER A 224 10.96 3.37 0.37
N THR A 225 10.90 4.38 1.22
CA THR A 225 11.02 5.80 0.81
C THR A 225 12.46 6.34 0.87
N HIS A 226 13.39 5.60 1.49
CA HIS A 226 14.78 6.03 1.68
C HIS A 226 15.76 4.86 1.49
N LEU A 227 15.94 4.41 0.25
CA LEU A 227 16.71 3.20 -0.08
C LEU A 227 18.24 3.33 0.09
N GLY A 228 18.76 4.49 0.48
CA GLY A 228 20.22 4.71 0.57
C GLY A 228 20.93 3.71 1.49
N LYS A 229 20.36 3.42 2.66
CA LYS A 229 20.95 2.49 3.63
C LYS A 229 20.95 1.05 3.13
N ILE A 230 19.82 0.58 2.57
CA ILE A 230 19.72 -0.79 2.08
C ILE A 230 20.61 -1.01 0.85
N LYS A 231 20.73 -0.03 -0.07
CA LYS A 231 21.63 -0.10 -1.22
C LYS A 231 23.09 -0.31 -0.77
N ALA A 232 23.53 0.42 0.25
CA ALA A 232 24.87 0.26 0.83
C ALA A 232 25.00 -1.12 1.51
N ALA A 233 24.03 -1.52 2.33
CA ALA A 233 24.08 -2.76 3.08
C ALA A 233 24.11 -4.01 2.17
N VAL A 234 23.34 -4.02 1.07
CA VAL A 234 23.37 -5.14 0.10
C VAL A 234 24.79 -5.36 -0.44
N VAL A 235 25.45 -4.27 -0.85
CA VAL A 235 26.83 -4.34 -1.39
C VAL A 235 27.82 -4.71 -0.29
N GLU A 236 27.73 -4.12 0.90
CA GLU A 236 28.63 -4.36 2.03
C GLU A 236 28.60 -5.81 2.49
N HIS A 237 27.39 -6.38 2.60
CA HIS A 237 27.21 -7.76 3.04
C HIS A 237 27.32 -8.80 1.93
N GLY A 238 27.50 -8.38 0.67
CA GLY A 238 27.50 -9.27 -0.49
C GLY A 238 26.21 -10.07 -0.59
N ALA A 239 25.07 -9.42 -0.37
CA ALA A 239 23.76 -10.06 -0.41
C ALA A 239 23.26 -10.22 -1.87
N ASP A 240 22.45 -11.24 -2.11
CA ASP A 240 21.85 -11.50 -3.42
C ASP A 240 20.79 -10.44 -3.78
N LEU A 241 20.07 -9.94 -2.76
CA LEU A 241 19.08 -8.89 -2.90
C LEU A 241 18.80 -8.20 -1.55
N GLY A 242 18.19 -7.02 -1.65
CA GLY A 242 17.61 -6.30 -0.52
C GLY A 242 16.10 -6.12 -0.70
N ILE A 243 15.36 -6.14 0.39
CA ILE A 243 13.92 -5.87 0.46
C ILE A 243 13.68 -4.76 1.46
N ALA A 244 13.01 -3.68 1.04
CA ALA A 244 12.66 -2.55 1.88
C ALA A 244 11.16 -2.41 2.01
N HIS A 245 10.67 -2.39 3.25
CA HIS A 245 9.27 -2.12 3.58
C HIS A 245 9.06 -0.66 3.94
N ASP A 246 7.82 -0.23 4.01
CA ASP A 246 7.41 1.00 4.69
C ASP A 246 6.91 0.67 6.10
N GLY A 247 6.50 1.70 6.86
CA GLY A 247 6.21 1.57 8.29
C GLY A 247 5.16 0.54 8.67
N ASP A 248 4.19 0.24 7.81
CA ASP A 248 3.17 -0.80 8.03
C ASP A 248 3.26 -1.98 7.05
N ALA A 249 4.34 -2.00 6.25
CA ALA A 249 4.73 -3.09 5.37
C ALA A 249 3.64 -3.53 4.37
N ASP A 250 2.80 -2.61 3.92
CA ASP A 250 1.92 -2.85 2.79
C ASP A 250 2.64 -2.67 1.44
N ARG A 251 3.92 -2.21 1.47
CA ARG A 251 4.81 -2.00 0.31
C ARG A 251 6.08 -2.81 0.39
N CYS A 252 6.62 -3.10 -0.81
CA CYS A 252 7.90 -3.73 -1.03
C CYS A 252 8.62 -3.04 -2.18
N LEU A 253 9.79 -2.46 -1.92
CA LEU A 253 10.78 -2.15 -2.95
C LEU A 253 11.98 -3.07 -2.78
N ALA A 254 12.71 -3.30 -3.86
CA ALA A 254 13.87 -4.18 -3.81
C ALA A 254 15.15 -3.48 -4.28
N VAL A 255 16.27 -4.10 -3.95
CA VAL A 255 17.61 -3.70 -4.38
C VAL A 255 18.33 -4.95 -4.86
N ASP A 256 18.94 -4.90 -6.04
CA ASP A 256 19.72 -6.01 -6.55
C ASP A 256 21.12 -6.09 -5.91
N HIS A 257 21.86 -7.16 -6.20
CA HIS A 257 23.21 -7.42 -5.65
C HIS A 257 24.24 -6.32 -5.98
N THR A 258 23.98 -5.45 -6.96
CA THR A 258 24.84 -4.32 -7.33
C THR A 258 24.52 -3.05 -6.55
N GLY A 259 23.43 -3.05 -5.78
CA GLY A 259 22.89 -1.87 -5.11
C GLY A 259 21.93 -1.05 -5.98
N ALA A 260 21.54 -1.54 -7.15
CA ALA A 260 20.55 -0.87 -8.00
C ALA A 260 19.12 -1.13 -7.50
N GLU A 261 18.28 -0.11 -7.61
CA GLU A 261 16.88 -0.16 -7.22
C GLU A 261 16.06 -0.98 -8.21
N VAL A 262 15.17 -1.81 -7.67
CA VAL A 262 14.13 -2.54 -8.39
C VAL A 262 12.79 -2.08 -7.83
N ASP A 263 12.07 -1.26 -8.61
CA ASP A 263 10.83 -0.62 -8.18
C ASP A 263 9.61 -1.56 -8.31
N GLY A 264 8.43 -1.07 -7.89
CA GLY A 264 7.19 -1.86 -7.91
C GLY A 264 6.80 -2.33 -9.31
N ASP A 265 7.06 -1.55 -10.36
CA ASP A 265 6.77 -1.96 -11.74
C ASP A 265 7.67 -3.12 -12.18
N GLN A 266 8.96 -3.08 -11.84
CA GLN A 266 9.90 -4.17 -12.11
C GLN A 266 9.55 -5.42 -11.30
N ILE A 267 9.16 -5.25 -10.03
CA ILE A 267 8.68 -6.35 -9.18
C ILE A 267 7.44 -7.00 -9.80
N LEU A 268 6.45 -6.20 -10.21
CA LEU A 268 5.25 -6.68 -10.90
C LEU A 268 5.61 -7.45 -12.17
N ALA A 269 6.56 -6.95 -12.98
CA ALA A 269 7.00 -7.63 -14.20
C ALA A 269 7.63 -9.00 -13.91
N VAL A 270 8.51 -9.07 -12.91
CA VAL A 270 9.16 -10.34 -12.49
C VAL A 270 8.13 -11.34 -11.97
N LEU A 271 7.20 -10.88 -11.12
CA LEU A 271 6.16 -11.73 -10.55
C LEU A 271 5.15 -12.18 -11.60
N ALA A 272 4.76 -11.30 -12.54
CA ALA A 272 3.87 -11.66 -13.64
C ALA A 272 4.42 -12.82 -14.49
N LEU A 273 5.71 -12.75 -14.85
CA LEU A 273 6.36 -13.84 -15.59
C LEU A 273 6.43 -15.14 -14.76
N ALA A 274 6.80 -15.03 -13.50
CA ALA A 274 6.86 -16.19 -12.59
C ALA A 274 5.48 -16.84 -12.40
N MET A 275 4.43 -16.04 -12.25
CA MET A 275 3.04 -16.52 -12.10
C MET A 275 2.52 -17.13 -13.40
N ARG A 276 2.85 -16.56 -14.57
CA ARG A 276 2.47 -17.12 -15.87
C ARG A 276 3.15 -18.46 -16.11
N GLU A 277 4.45 -18.58 -15.85
CA GLU A 277 5.18 -19.86 -15.95
C GLU A 277 4.53 -20.97 -15.11
N ARG A 278 3.97 -20.61 -13.97
CA ARG A 278 3.25 -21.51 -13.07
C ARG A 278 1.76 -21.67 -13.42
N SER A 279 1.27 -21.01 -14.48
CA SER A 279 -0.14 -21.01 -14.89
C SER A 279 -1.11 -20.48 -13.82
N VAL A 280 -0.67 -19.55 -12.98
CA VAL A 280 -1.49 -18.91 -11.93
C VAL A 280 -1.74 -17.41 -12.20
N LEU A 281 -1.17 -16.83 -13.27
CA LEU A 281 -1.52 -15.49 -13.73
C LEU A 281 -2.83 -15.55 -14.52
N ARG A 282 -3.95 -15.29 -13.86
CA ARG A 282 -5.28 -15.42 -14.47
C ARG A 282 -5.44 -14.49 -15.66
N SER A 283 -5.91 -15.04 -16.79
CA SER A 283 -6.12 -14.32 -18.05
C SER A 283 -4.85 -13.66 -18.62
N ASP A 284 -3.67 -14.11 -18.21
CA ASP A 284 -2.38 -13.48 -18.53
C ASP A 284 -2.41 -11.94 -18.37
N THR A 285 -3.01 -11.48 -17.26
CA THR A 285 -3.30 -10.05 -17.03
C THR A 285 -2.70 -9.57 -15.71
N VAL A 286 -2.10 -8.36 -15.76
CA VAL A 286 -1.66 -7.59 -14.60
C VAL A 286 -2.43 -6.28 -14.55
N VAL A 287 -2.79 -5.83 -13.36
CA VAL A 287 -3.44 -4.53 -13.14
C VAL A 287 -2.46 -3.56 -12.51
N ALA A 288 -2.34 -2.35 -13.07
CA ALA A 288 -1.52 -1.29 -12.49
C ALA A 288 -2.17 0.09 -12.67
N THR A 289 -1.60 1.11 -12.05
CA THR A 289 -2.14 2.46 -12.23
C THR A 289 -1.56 3.14 -13.47
N VAL A 290 -2.20 4.24 -13.89
CA VAL A 290 -1.67 5.09 -14.97
C VAL A 290 -0.31 5.71 -14.64
N MET A 291 0.17 5.61 -13.40
CA MET A 291 1.49 6.09 -12.97
C MET A 291 2.62 5.10 -13.29
N SER A 292 2.31 3.83 -13.54
CA SER A 292 3.33 2.84 -13.93
C SER A 292 4.10 3.28 -15.14
N ASN A 293 5.42 3.07 -15.13
CA ASN A 293 6.34 3.48 -16.18
C ASN A 293 5.97 2.88 -17.54
N LEU A 294 6.09 3.64 -18.61
CA LEU A 294 5.81 3.14 -19.95
C LEU A 294 6.66 1.91 -20.30
N GLY A 295 7.88 1.82 -19.77
CA GLY A 295 8.72 0.64 -19.93
C GLY A 295 8.06 -0.64 -19.40
N PHE A 296 7.27 -0.56 -18.33
CA PHE A 296 6.47 -1.69 -17.83
C PHE A 296 5.41 -2.13 -18.84
N LYS A 297 4.67 -1.17 -19.41
CA LYS A 297 3.68 -1.47 -20.46
C LYS A 297 4.32 -2.15 -21.65
N LEU A 298 5.42 -1.59 -22.16
CA LEU A 298 6.14 -2.16 -23.32
C LEU A 298 6.69 -3.55 -23.01
N ALA A 299 7.19 -3.79 -21.80
CA ALA A 299 7.65 -5.10 -21.36
C ALA A 299 6.51 -6.14 -21.35
N MET A 300 5.37 -5.79 -20.77
CA MET A 300 4.20 -6.69 -20.71
C MET A 300 3.65 -7.00 -22.10
N GLU A 301 3.57 -6.00 -22.99
CA GLU A 301 3.18 -6.19 -24.39
C GLU A 301 4.14 -7.15 -25.12
N ARG A 302 5.46 -6.97 -24.96
CA ARG A 302 6.48 -7.85 -25.57
C ARG A 302 6.36 -9.29 -25.06
N GLU A 303 6.05 -9.46 -23.78
CA GLU A 303 5.87 -10.77 -23.16
C GLU A 303 4.47 -11.38 -23.43
N GLY A 304 3.57 -10.68 -24.13
CA GLY A 304 2.20 -11.16 -24.38
C GLY A 304 1.31 -11.18 -23.11
N ILE A 305 1.64 -10.37 -22.11
CA ILE A 305 0.86 -10.17 -20.91
C ILE A 305 0.03 -8.89 -21.05
N ARG A 306 -1.26 -8.98 -20.79
CA ARG A 306 -2.15 -7.83 -20.83
C ARG A 306 -1.93 -6.94 -19.61
N LEU A 307 -1.72 -5.63 -19.82
CA LEU A 307 -1.71 -4.63 -18.77
C LEU A 307 -3.05 -3.87 -18.78
N VAL A 308 -3.78 -3.94 -17.66
CA VAL A 308 -4.96 -3.12 -17.41
C VAL A 308 -4.54 -1.95 -16.53
N GLN A 309 -4.89 -0.72 -16.96
CA GLN A 309 -4.51 0.50 -16.24
C GLN A 309 -5.72 1.14 -15.58
N THR A 310 -5.59 1.45 -14.29
CA THR A 310 -6.60 2.14 -13.48
C THR A 310 -6.19 3.56 -13.15
N ALA A 311 -7.10 4.32 -12.54
CA ALA A 311 -6.75 5.57 -11.86
C ALA A 311 -5.73 5.31 -10.73
N VAL A 312 -5.07 6.38 -10.26
CA VAL A 312 -4.08 6.30 -9.16
C VAL A 312 -4.76 6.01 -7.84
N GLY A 313 -4.29 4.98 -7.18
CA GLY A 313 -4.77 4.52 -5.87
C GLY A 313 -4.95 3.01 -5.85
N ASP A 314 -4.46 2.39 -4.80
CA ASP A 314 -4.52 0.94 -4.58
C ASP A 314 -5.95 0.38 -4.57
N ARG A 315 -6.92 1.19 -4.13
CA ARG A 315 -8.34 0.85 -4.16
C ARG A 315 -8.82 0.53 -5.57
N TYR A 316 -8.50 1.38 -6.57
CA TYR A 316 -8.92 1.16 -7.95
C TYR A 316 -8.27 -0.08 -8.57
N VAL A 317 -7.01 -0.34 -8.21
CA VAL A 317 -6.32 -1.58 -8.61
C VAL A 317 -7.05 -2.80 -8.04
N LEU A 318 -7.38 -2.78 -6.75
CA LEU A 318 -8.06 -3.87 -6.07
C LEU A 318 -9.48 -4.12 -6.61
N GLU A 319 -10.24 -3.04 -6.88
CA GLU A 319 -11.58 -3.11 -7.46
C GLU A 319 -11.54 -3.78 -8.84
N GLU A 320 -10.67 -3.32 -9.73
CA GLU A 320 -10.48 -3.91 -11.07
C GLU A 320 -10.08 -5.39 -10.99
N MET A 321 -9.16 -5.72 -10.06
CA MET A 321 -8.76 -7.11 -9.85
C MET A 321 -9.92 -8.00 -9.39
N LYS A 322 -10.76 -7.51 -8.48
CA LYS A 322 -11.92 -8.26 -7.95
C LYS A 322 -13.00 -8.43 -9.00
N GLU A 323 -13.35 -7.37 -9.73
CA GLU A 323 -14.41 -7.39 -10.74
C GLU A 323 -14.12 -8.42 -11.84
N HIS A 324 -12.86 -8.53 -12.25
CA HIS A 324 -12.45 -9.40 -13.35
C HIS A 324 -11.74 -10.68 -12.90
N GLY A 325 -11.50 -10.85 -11.61
CA GLY A 325 -10.82 -12.02 -11.05
C GLY A 325 -9.33 -12.08 -11.39
N PHE A 326 -8.64 -10.95 -11.60
CA PHE A 326 -7.21 -10.92 -11.86
C PHE A 326 -6.40 -11.23 -10.61
N ALA A 327 -5.26 -11.92 -10.78
CA ALA A 327 -4.49 -12.46 -9.67
C ALA A 327 -3.40 -11.50 -9.16
N LEU A 328 -2.88 -10.61 -10.02
CA LEU A 328 -1.75 -9.73 -9.72
C LEU A 328 -2.07 -8.30 -10.11
N GLY A 329 -1.79 -7.37 -9.22
CA GLY A 329 -1.86 -5.95 -9.49
C GLY A 329 -1.05 -5.14 -8.49
N GLY A 330 -0.84 -3.86 -8.77
CA GLY A 330 -0.10 -3.00 -7.84
C GLY A 330 0.29 -1.65 -8.43
N GLU A 331 1.22 -1.02 -7.74
CA GLU A 331 1.72 0.32 -8.04
C GLU A 331 3.25 0.37 -8.07
N GLN A 332 3.82 1.30 -8.80
CA GLN A 332 5.26 1.56 -8.83
C GLN A 332 5.85 1.81 -7.43
N SER A 333 5.04 2.33 -6.51
CA SER A 333 5.42 2.57 -5.11
C SER A 333 5.73 1.28 -4.32
N GLY A 334 5.51 0.10 -4.90
CA GLY A 334 5.72 -1.20 -4.28
C GLY A 334 4.50 -1.77 -3.56
N HIS A 335 3.35 -1.13 -3.63
CA HIS A 335 2.09 -1.70 -3.14
C HIS A 335 1.62 -2.76 -4.13
N VAL A 336 1.90 -4.02 -3.85
CA VAL A 336 1.63 -5.17 -4.73
C VAL A 336 0.60 -6.09 -4.08
N ILE A 337 -0.46 -6.40 -4.82
CA ILE A 337 -1.58 -7.25 -4.41
C ILE A 337 -1.49 -8.58 -5.15
N ILE A 338 -1.46 -9.67 -4.41
CA ILE A 338 -1.55 -11.04 -4.93
C ILE A 338 -2.85 -11.62 -4.39
N LEU A 339 -3.93 -11.43 -5.16
CA LEU A 339 -5.32 -11.56 -4.69
C LEU A 339 -5.68 -12.95 -4.14
N ASP A 340 -4.96 -13.99 -4.56
CA ASP A 340 -5.15 -15.36 -4.04
C ASP A 340 -4.64 -15.53 -2.60
N HIS A 341 -3.80 -14.61 -2.13
CA HIS A 341 -3.09 -14.75 -0.87
C HIS A 341 -3.26 -13.56 0.07
N ALA A 342 -3.63 -12.38 -0.46
CA ALA A 342 -3.80 -11.16 0.31
C ALA A 342 -4.95 -10.32 -0.23
N THR A 343 -5.67 -9.63 0.65
CA THR A 343 -6.81 -8.75 0.31
C THR A 343 -6.41 -7.29 0.14
N THR A 344 -5.14 -6.96 0.35
CA THR A 344 -4.49 -5.66 0.20
C THR A 344 -3.04 -5.87 -0.24
N GLY A 345 -2.28 -4.81 -0.46
CA GLY A 345 -0.84 -4.92 -0.65
C GLY A 345 -0.17 -5.59 0.54
N ASP A 346 0.76 -6.49 0.25
CA ASP A 346 1.54 -7.21 1.25
C ASP A 346 3.01 -7.21 0.85
N GLY A 347 3.77 -6.31 1.51
CA GLY A 347 5.18 -6.14 1.21
C GLY A 347 6.01 -7.36 1.57
N THR A 348 5.69 -8.03 2.69
CA THR A 348 6.42 -9.23 3.13
C THR A 348 6.17 -10.39 2.17
N LEU A 349 4.92 -10.65 1.78
CA LEU A 349 4.57 -11.64 0.77
C LEU A 349 5.26 -11.36 -0.57
N THR A 350 5.22 -10.11 -1.02
CA THR A 350 5.83 -9.66 -2.27
C THR A 350 7.34 -9.93 -2.27
N GLY A 351 8.04 -9.53 -1.21
CA GLY A 351 9.46 -9.76 -1.05
C GLY A 351 9.83 -11.25 -1.02
N LEU A 352 9.03 -12.06 -0.32
CA LEU A 352 9.20 -13.52 -0.27
C LEU A 352 9.06 -14.17 -1.64
N LEU A 353 8.03 -13.80 -2.41
CA LEU A 353 7.81 -14.37 -3.75
C LEU A 353 8.86 -13.90 -4.74
N LEU A 354 9.35 -12.65 -4.62
CA LEU A 354 10.47 -12.16 -5.42
C LEU A 354 11.75 -12.94 -5.11
N ALA A 355 12.09 -13.14 -3.82
CA ALA A 355 13.23 -13.95 -3.41
C ALA A 355 13.08 -15.43 -3.84
N ALA A 356 11.88 -15.99 -3.76
CA ALA A 356 11.60 -17.34 -4.25
C ALA A 356 11.86 -17.46 -5.75
N ARG A 357 11.52 -16.43 -6.54
CA ARG A 357 11.84 -16.41 -7.99
C ARG A 357 13.34 -16.35 -8.25
N VAL A 358 14.09 -15.57 -7.49
CA VAL A 358 15.57 -15.56 -7.57
C VAL A 358 16.13 -16.95 -7.27
N ALA A 359 15.74 -17.56 -6.16
CA ALA A 359 16.19 -18.90 -5.76
C ALA A 359 15.84 -19.97 -6.82
N GLN A 360 14.61 -19.97 -7.32
CA GLN A 360 14.12 -20.96 -8.28
C GLN A 360 14.83 -20.86 -9.63
N SER A 361 15.07 -19.62 -10.10
CA SER A 361 15.63 -19.41 -11.44
C SER A 361 17.14 -19.55 -11.52
N GLY A 362 17.84 -19.41 -10.38
CA GLY A 362 19.30 -19.31 -10.33
C GLY A 362 19.86 -18.06 -11.01
N ARG A 363 19.00 -17.10 -11.36
CA ARG A 363 19.38 -15.81 -11.97
C ARG A 363 19.43 -14.74 -10.90
N THR A 364 20.26 -13.71 -11.11
CA THR A 364 20.28 -12.55 -10.22
C THR A 364 19.00 -11.74 -10.33
N LEU A 365 18.66 -10.95 -9.30
CA LEU A 365 17.53 -10.03 -9.36
C LEU A 365 17.73 -8.99 -10.48
N ALA A 366 18.97 -8.52 -10.71
CA ALA A 366 19.29 -7.63 -11.81
C ALA A 366 18.91 -8.22 -13.18
N ASP A 367 19.24 -9.50 -13.42
CA ASP A 367 18.87 -10.19 -14.67
C ASP A 367 17.36 -10.36 -14.82
N LEU A 368 16.65 -10.65 -13.73
CA LEU A 368 15.19 -10.81 -13.75
C LEU A 368 14.49 -9.47 -13.98
N ALA A 369 14.91 -8.40 -13.30
CA ALA A 369 14.37 -7.06 -13.45
C ALA A 369 14.66 -6.45 -14.84
N GLY A 370 15.70 -6.92 -15.52
CA GLY A 370 16.04 -6.54 -16.91
C GLY A 370 14.98 -6.91 -17.96
N VAL A 371 13.91 -7.62 -17.59
CA VAL A 371 12.72 -7.78 -18.44
C VAL A 371 12.06 -6.45 -18.77
N MET A 372 12.23 -5.44 -17.93
CA MET A 372 11.70 -4.10 -18.10
C MET A 372 12.84 -3.09 -18.14
N GLU A 373 12.88 -2.25 -19.16
CA GLU A 373 13.72 -1.07 -19.19
C GLU A 373 12.92 0.13 -18.68
N ARG A 374 13.38 0.71 -17.56
CA ARG A 374 12.74 1.89 -16.99
C ARG A 374 13.07 3.12 -17.82
N LEU A 375 12.06 3.72 -18.45
CA LEU A 375 12.24 4.95 -19.19
C LEU A 375 12.46 6.14 -18.26
N PRO A 376 13.39 7.06 -18.61
CA PRO A 376 13.56 8.30 -17.88
C PRO A 376 12.26 9.09 -17.76
N GLN A 377 11.94 9.55 -16.53
CA GLN A 377 10.72 10.28 -16.20
C GLN A 377 11.04 11.64 -15.59
N VAL A 378 10.33 12.65 -16.03
CA VAL A 378 10.35 14.01 -15.45
C VAL A 378 8.96 14.39 -15.00
N LEU A 379 8.83 14.83 -13.75
CA LEU A 379 7.60 15.35 -13.16
C LEU A 379 7.79 16.82 -12.80
N ILE A 380 6.92 17.69 -13.33
CA ILE A 380 6.88 19.12 -13.01
C ILE A 380 5.52 19.44 -12.38
N ASN A 381 5.53 20.01 -11.17
CA ASN A 381 4.34 20.53 -10.52
C ASN A 381 4.15 21.99 -10.97
N VAL A 382 2.99 22.31 -11.54
CA VAL A 382 2.62 23.65 -11.97
C VAL A 382 1.57 24.20 -11.00
N PRO A 383 1.97 25.05 -10.04
CA PRO A 383 1.06 25.65 -9.05
C PRO A 383 0.26 26.81 -9.65
N ASP A 384 -0.73 27.26 -8.89
CA ASP A 384 -1.52 28.47 -9.13
C ASP A 384 -2.23 28.50 -10.49
N VAL A 385 -2.77 27.34 -10.91
CA VAL A 385 -3.52 27.17 -12.16
C VAL A 385 -4.91 26.58 -11.90
N ASP A 386 -5.87 26.92 -12.78
CA ASP A 386 -7.22 26.35 -12.72
C ASP A 386 -7.22 24.89 -13.18
N ARG A 387 -7.03 24.00 -12.23
CA ARG A 387 -6.96 22.55 -12.44
C ARG A 387 -8.24 21.94 -13.03
N THR A 388 -9.39 22.61 -12.91
CA THR A 388 -10.68 22.09 -13.42
C THR A 388 -10.76 22.14 -14.94
N ARG A 389 -9.95 22.99 -15.57
CA ARG A 389 -9.88 23.18 -17.02
C ARG A 389 -8.91 22.29 -17.75
N VAL A 390 -8.15 21.43 -17.04
CA VAL A 390 -7.16 20.52 -17.66
C VAL A 390 -7.78 19.68 -18.78
N GLY A 391 -8.94 19.08 -18.54
CA GLY A 391 -9.62 18.21 -19.51
C GLY A 391 -10.42 18.95 -20.60
N THR A 392 -10.58 20.28 -20.52
CA THR A 392 -11.45 21.07 -21.42
C THR A 392 -10.69 22.11 -22.25
N SER A 393 -9.40 22.37 -21.97
CA SER A 393 -8.58 23.33 -22.71
C SER A 393 -8.13 22.73 -24.05
N ALA A 394 -8.62 23.27 -25.17
CA ALA A 394 -8.23 22.86 -26.51
C ALA A 394 -6.75 23.15 -26.82
N GLU A 395 -6.22 24.26 -26.30
CA GLU A 395 -4.80 24.64 -26.43
C GLU A 395 -3.91 23.60 -25.77
N LEU A 396 -4.25 23.18 -24.54
CA LEU A 396 -3.49 22.17 -23.81
C LEU A 396 -3.58 20.79 -24.46
N ALA A 397 -4.76 20.40 -24.94
CA ALA A 397 -4.95 19.16 -25.69
C ALA A 397 -4.07 19.12 -26.96
N SER A 398 -3.96 20.25 -27.68
CA SER A 398 -3.08 20.35 -28.85
C SER A 398 -1.62 20.22 -28.47
N ALA A 399 -1.18 20.91 -27.40
CA ALA A 399 0.21 20.82 -26.93
C ALA A 399 0.60 19.41 -26.50
N VAL A 400 -0.31 18.68 -25.84
CA VAL A 400 -0.12 17.27 -25.48
C VAL A 400 -0.01 16.39 -26.71
N ALA A 401 -0.91 16.52 -27.69
CA ALA A 401 -0.88 15.74 -28.92
C ALA A 401 0.38 15.98 -29.75
N ASP A 402 0.92 17.20 -29.76
CA ASP A 402 2.18 17.51 -30.43
C ASP A 402 3.36 16.87 -29.70
N ALA A 403 3.37 16.92 -28.36
CA ALA A 403 4.39 16.26 -27.54
C ALA A 403 4.36 14.73 -27.70
N GLU A 404 3.20 14.10 -27.67
CA GLU A 404 3.05 12.65 -27.89
C GLU A 404 3.53 12.23 -29.27
N ARG A 405 3.27 13.05 -30.30
CA ARG A 405 3.77 12.78 -31.66
C ARG A 405 5.29 12.88 -31.75
N GLU A 406 5.91 13.85 -31.05
CA GLU A 406 7.36 13.99 -30.95
C GLU A 406 8.01 12.82 -30.20
N LEU A 407 7.39 12.36 -29.12
CA LEU A 407 7.88 11.28 -28.29
C LEU A 407 7.75 9.89 -28.95
N GLY A 408 6.73 9.72 -29.81
CA GLY A 408 6.43 8.46 -30.48
C GLY A 408 6.08 7.33 -29.51
N VAL A 409 6.47 6.11 -29.87
CA VAL A 409 6.14 4.89 -29.07
C VAL A 409 7.01 4.71 -27.82
N THR A 410 8.12 5.43 -27.74
CA THR A 410 9.08 5.36 -26.61
C THR A 410 8.94 6.50 -25.62
N GLY A 411 7.83 7.22 -25.67
CA GLY A 411 7.55 8.29 -24.72
C GLY A 411 6.07 8.45 -24.44
N ARG A 412 5.76 9.16 -23.38
CA ARG A 412 4.40 9.36 -22.90
C ARG A 412 4.27 10.69 -22.17
N VAL A 413 3.09 11.30 -22.28
CA VAL A 413 2.67 12.47 -21.50
C VAL A 413 1.54 12.08 -20.57
N LEU A 414 1.59 12.51 -19.32
CA LEU A 414 0.47 12.42 -18.39
C LEU A 414 0.28 13.78 -17.72
N LEU A 415 -0.85 14.43 -18.01
CA LEU A 415 -1.29 15.63 -17.31
C LEU A 415 -2.37 15.25 -16.30
N ARG A 416 -2.17 15.63 -15.06
CA ARG A 416 -3.11 15.29 -13.99
C ARG A 416 -3.30 16.45 -13.01
N PRO A 417 -4.57 16.87 -12.74
CA PRO A 417 -4.83 17.75 -11.62
C PRO A 417 -4.49 17.05 -10.30
N SER A 418 -3.89 17.76 -9.34
CA SER A 418 -3.70 17.23 -8.00
C SER A 418 -5.05 17.13 -7.29
N GLY A 419 -5.30 16.05 -6.57
CA GLY A 419 -6.50 15.86 -5.77
C GLY A 419 -6.56 16.81 -4.57
N THR A 420 -5.41 17.05 -3.93
CA THR A 420 -5.29 17.76 -2.64
C THR A 420 -4.72 19.17 -2.76
N GLU A 421 -3.92 19.46 -3.77
CA GLU A 421 -3.20 20.73 -3.93
C GLU A 421 -3.71 21.51 -5.15
N PRO A 422 -3.68 22.85 -5.15
CA PRO A 422 -4.10 23.67 -6.28
C PRO A 422 -3.01 23.72 -7.38
N LEU A 423 -2.69 22.56 -7.96
CA LEU A 423 -1.66 22.43 -9.00
C LEU A 423 -2.01 21.36 -10.03
N VAL A 424 -1.36 21.44 -11.18
CA VAL A 424 -1.36 20.41 -12.24
C VAL A 424 0.00 19.75 -12.30
N ARG A 425 0.01 18.43 -12.34
CA ARG A 425 1.22 17.61 -12.49
C ARG A 425 1.42 17.28 -13.96
N VAL A 426 2.57 17.69 -14.49
CA VAL A 426 3.04 17.37 -15.83
C VAL A 426 4.09 16.29 -15.72
N MET A 427 3.78 15.07 -16.15
CA MET A 427 4.71 13.96 -16.20
C MET A 427 5.02 13.62 -17.64
N VAL A 428 6.30 13.48 -17.96
CA VAL A 428 6.78 13.05 -19.27
C VAL A 428 7.79 11.93 -19.09
N GLU A 429 7.61 10.88 -19.86
CA GLU A 429 8.56 9.78 -20.05
C GLU A 429 9.10 9.83 -21.46
N ALA A 430 10.39 9.55 -21.64
CA ALA A 430 11.05 9.55 -22.94
C ALA A 430 12.23 8.57 -22.98
N ALA A 431 12.75 8.30 -24.14
CA ALA A 431 13.91 7.43 -24.33
C ALA A 431 15.17 7.95 -23.62
N ASP A 432 15.30 9.28 -23.48
CA ASP A 432 16.37 9.89 -22.71
C ASP A 432 15.87 11.04 -21.84
N ILE A 433 16.65 11.38 -20.79
CA ILE A 433 16.27 12.35 -19.76
C ILE A 433 16.19 13.79 -20.32
N GLU A 434 17.01 14.15 -21.30
CA GLU A 434 17.05 15.49 -21.88
C GLU A 434 15.80 15.76 -22.71
N GLN A 435 15.36 14.75 -23.49
CA GLN A 435 14.09 14.81 -24.20
C GLN A 435 12.92 14.93 -23.22
N ALA A 436 12.88 14.11 -22.16
CA ALA A 436 11.85 14.18 -21.13
C ALA A 436 11.77 15.57 -20.47
N ARG A 437 12.92 16.17 -20.13
CA ARG A 437 12.99 17.52 -19.54
C ARG A 437 12.52 18.60 -20.51
N SER A 438 12.94 18.54 -21.75
CA SER A 438 12.59 19.52 -22.77
C SER A 438 11.07 19.53 -23.01
N VAL A 439 10.48 18.36 -23.19
CA VAL A 439 9.04 18.20 -23.42
C VAL A 439 8.24 18.61 -22.18
N ALA A 440 8.65 18.15 -20.98
CA ALA A 440 7.99 18.50 -19.73
C ALA A 440 8.01 20.01 -19.46
N GLY A 441 9.12 20.68 -19.76
CA GLY A 441 9.24 22.13 -19.63
C GLY A 441 8.24 22.89 -20.53
N ARG A 442 8.20 22.53 -21.82
CA ARG A 442 7.26 23.14 -22.78
C ARG A 442 5.79 22.92 -22.37
N LEU A 443 5.45 21.71 -21.89
CA LEU A 443 4.12 21.41 -21.41
C LEU A 443 3.77 22.17 -20.12
N ALA A 444 4.73 22.33 -19.21
CA ALA A 444 4.53 23.13 -18.01
C ALA A 444 4.25 24.60 -18.33
N ASP A 445 4.95 25.18 -19.33
CA ASP A 445 4.70 26.54 -19.82
C ASP A 445 3.32 26.63 -20.52
N ALA A 446 2.93 25.61 -21.31
CA ALA A 446 1.60 25.55 -21.91
C ALA A 446 0.49 25.47 -20.84
N VAL A 447 0.68 24.69 -19.76
CA VAL A 447 -0.26 24.64 -18.63
C VAL A 447 -0.40 26.02 -17.98
N LYS A 448 0.71 26.72 -17.70
CA LYS A 448 0.67 28.09 -17.14
C LYS A 448 -0.05 29.07 -18.06
N SER A 449 0.20 29.00 -19.36
CA SER A 449 -0.43 29.89 -20.33
C SER A 449 -1.93 29.65 -20.47
N ALA A 450 -2.36 28.38 -20.51
CA ALA A 450 -3.75 28.01 -20.78
C ALA A 450 -4.65 28.04 -19.54
N LEU A 451 -4.10 27.83 -18.35
CA LEU A 451 -4.84 27.62 -17.10
C LEU A 451 -4.49 28.60 -15.98
N GLY A 452 -3.48 29.44 -16.16
CA GLY A 452 -3.05 30.48 -15.22
C GLY A 452 -3.89 31.75 -15.26
#